data_cc98b94e599b2efeff7ebef87e364a01
#
_entry.id   cc98b94e599b2efeff7ebef87e364a01
#
_cell.length_a   1.000
_cell.length_b   1.000
_cell.length_c   1.000
_cell.angle_alpha   90.00
_cell.angle_beta   90.00
_cell.angle_gamma   90.00
#
_symmetry.space_group_name_H-M   'P 1'
#
loop_
_entity.id
_entity.type
_entity.pdbx_description
1 polymer ?
#
loop_
_entity_poly.entity_id
_entity_poly.type
_entity_poly.pdbx_seq_one_letter_code
_entity_poly.pdbx_strand_id
1 'polypeptide(L)'
;MSADALVLATRNEGKLRELARILSHQVTGLDAFPGAPDVPETGATFEANALLKARAIAAYTGLPAVADDSGLCVDALNGMPGVLSARWAGQHGDDKANLELVLAQVADVPDARLGARFVCAAALVAPADGDAGEWVVTGEVEGRLIRVPRGSGGFGYDPIFVPNGFDLTTAEMTPEAKDAISHRGRAFRALAPFIQGRLP
;
A
#
# COMPACT_ATOMS: atom_id res chain seq x y z
N MET A 1 -0.80 20.67 19.43
CA MET A 1 -0.43 20.12 18.12
C MET A 1 -1.11 21.01 17.09
N SER A 2 -0.40 21.42 16.02
CA SER A 2 -1.00 22.31 15.01
C SER A 2 -2.18 21.59 14.35
N ALA A 3 -3.23 22.34 14.03
CA ALA A 3 -4.42 21.83 13.34
C ALA A 3 -4.13 21.26 11.92
N ASP A 4 -2.90 21.44 11.45
CA ASP A 4 -2.41 21.09 10.11
C ASP A 4 -1.82 19.67 10.02
N ALA A 5 -1.94 18.82 11.03
CA ALA A 5 -1.29 17.51 11.06
C ALA A 5 -2.16 16.45 10.38
N LEU A 6 -1.67 15.92 9.27
CA LEU A 6 -2.20 14.71 8.63
C LEU A 6 -1.55 13.48 9.29
N VAL A 7 -2.36 12.54 9.78
CA VAL A 7 -1.85 11.33 10.42
C VAL A 7 -1.78 10.18 9.41
N LEU A 8 -0.61 9.53 9.31
CA LEU A 8 -0.45 8.29 8.54
C LEU A 8 -0.75 7.08 9.42
N ALA A 9 -1.84 6.38 9.13
CA ALA A 9 -2.31 5.20 9.85
C ALA A 9 -1.55 3.92 9.44
N THR A 10 -0.23 3.93 9.56
CA THR A 10 0.62 2.75 9.26
C THR A 10 1.80 2.66 10.21
N ARG A 11 2.20 1.43 10.56
CA ARG A 11 3.44 1.10 11.27
C ARG A 11 4.49 0.48 10.34
N ASN A 12 4.16 0.31 9.05
CA ASN A 12 5.09 -0.23 8.07
C ASN A 12 6.09 0.85 7.64
N GLU A 13 7.36 0.72 8.06
CA GLU A 13 8.41 1.68 7.74
C GLU A 13 8.69 1.84 6.24
N GLY A 14 8.51 0.76 5.45
CA GLY A 14 8.63 0.82 4.00
C GLY A 14 7.59 1.76 3.40
N LYS A 15 6.33 1.62 3.81
CA LYS A 15 5.22 2.49 3.42
C LYS A 15 5.45 3.93 3.88
N LEU A 16 5.87 4.14 5.13
CA LEU A 16 6.16 5.48 5.66
C LEU A 16 7.20 6.22 4.81
N ARG A 17 8.30 5.54 4.44
CA ARG A 17 9.34 6.12 3.58
C ARG A 17 8.83 6.46 2.18
N GLU A 18 8.05 5.58 1.55
CA GLU A 18 7.43 5.84 0.25
C GLU A 18 6.46 7.02 0.31
N LEU A 19 5.58 7.04 1.30
CA LEU A 19 4.56 8.10 1.45
C LEU A 19 5.17 9.46 1.76
N ALA A 20 6.22 9.52 2.57
CA ALA A 20 6.95 10.76 2.84
C ALA A 20 7.58 11.38 1.56
N ARG A 21 7.95 10.55 0.57
CA ARG A 21 8.44 11.05 -0.73
C ARG A 21 7.31 11.49 -1.67
N ILE A 22 6.17 10.79 -1.62
CA ILE A 22 5.03 11.02 -2.53
C ILE A 22 4.19 12.23 -2.09
N LEU A 23 3.95 12.34 -0.77
CA LEU A 23 3.16 13.43 -0.21
C LEU A 23 4.06 14.64 0.07
N SER A 24 3.77 15.76 -0.57
CA SER A 24 4.45 17.04 -0.34
C SER A 24 3.99 17.75 0.94
N HIS A 25 3.29 17.06 1.84
CA HIS A 25 2.75 17.57 3.09
C HIS A 25 3.49 16.99 4.29
N GLN A 26 3.52 17.76 5.38
CA GLN A 26 4.03 17.26 6.64
C GLN A 26 3.04 16.22 7.20
N VAL A 27 3.50 14.97 7.30
CA VAL A 27 2.73 13.85 7.82
C VAL A 27 3.29 13.38 9.14
N THR A 28 2.41 13.00 10.06
CA THR A 28 2.78 12.47 11.37
C THR A 28 2.49 10.98 11.41
N GLY A 29 3.49 10.16 11.71
CA GLY A 29 3.33 8.71 11.87
C GLY A 29 2.68 8.35 13.21
N LEU A 30 2.30 7.07 13.36
CA LEU A 30 1.67 6.55 14.59
C LEU A 30 2.58 6.57 15.82
N ASP A 31 3.89 6.70 15.64
CA ASP A 31 4.84 6.83 16.78
C ASP A 31 4.59 8.07 17.64
N ALA A 32 4.01 9.11 17.05
CA ALA A 32 3.59 10.31 17.80
C ALA A 32 2.32 10.11 18.64
N PHE A 33 1.64 8.97 18.47
CA PHE A 33 0.38 8.65 19.14
C PHE A 33 0.48 7.35 19.94
N PRO A 34 1.16 7.35 21.11
CA PRO A 34 1.26 6.18 21.96
C PRO A 34 -0.13 5.67 22.34
N GLY A 35 -0.41 4.38 22.12
CA GLY A 35 -1.72 3.80 22.37
C GLY A 35 -2.69 3.85 21.20
N ALA A 36 -2.28 4.36 20.03
CA ALA A 36 -3.08 4.22 18.81
C ALA A 36 -3.41 2.74 18.55
N PRO A 37 -4.69 2.41 18.25
CA PRO A 37 -5.14 1.04 18.13
C PRO A 37 -4.43 0.31 16.99
N ASP A 38 -4.16 -0.97 17.18
CA ASP A 38 -3.84 -1.88 16.10
C ASP A 38 -5.14 -2.33 15.45
N VAL A 39 -5.29 -2.04 14.16
CA VAL A 39 -6.56 -2.24 13.45
C VAL A 39 -6.48 -3.52 12.61
N PRO A 40 -7.22 -4.57 12.96
CA PRO A 40 -7.27 -5.79 12.15
C PRO A 40 -7.84 -5.54 10.76
N GLU A 41 -7.16 -6.03 9.74
CA GLU A 41 -7.59 -5.96 8.34
C GLU A 41 -8.61 -7.08 8.05
N THR A 42 -9.87 -6.85 8.41
CA THR A 42 -10.98 -7.81 8.27
C THR A 42 -11.84 -7.59 7.04
N GLY A 43 -11.56 -6.54 6.27
CA GLY A 43 -12.27 -6.22 5.04
C GLY A 43 -11.96 -7.21 3.91
N ALA A 44 -12.93 -7.41 3.04
CA ALA A 44 -12.79 -8.27 1.86
C ALA A 44 -12.10 -7.58 0.69
N THR A 45 -11.88 -6.26 0.75
CA THR A 45 -11.25 -5.46 -0.30
C THR A 45 -10.19 -4.52 0.30
N PHE A 46 -9.28 -4.06 -0.54
CA PHE A 46 -8.27 -3.07 -0.15
C PHE A 46 -8.90 -1.77 0.36
N GLU A 47 -9.98 -1.32 -0.30
CA GLU A 47 -10.71 -0.10 0.07
C GLU A 47 -11.32 -0.23 1.47
N ALA A 48 -11.94 -1.38 1.75
CA ALA A 48 -12.54 -1.64 3.07
C ALA A 48 -11.48 -1.61 4.18
N ASN A 49 -10.32 -2.24 3.97
CA ASN A 49 -9.22 -2.25 4.94
C ASN A 49 -8.58 -0.86 5.11
N ALA A 50 -8.39 -0.11 4.02
CA ALA A 50 -7.88 1.26 4.10
C ALA A 50 -8.82 2.15 4.93
N LEU A 51 -10.14 2.08 4.68
CA LEU A 51 -11.15 2.81 5.45
C LEU A 51 -11.18 2.39 6.92
N LEU A 52 -11.14 1.09 7.23
CA LEU A 52 -11.09 0.60 8.61
C LEU A 52 -9.94 1.25 9.39
N LYS A 53 -8.75 1.27 8.81
CA LYS A 53 -7.56 1.88 9.44
C LYS A 53 -7.70 3.39 9.58
N ALA A 54 -8.10 4.09 8.50
CA ALA A 54 -8.23 5.54 8.54
C ALA A 54 -9.29 6.00 9.55
N ARG A 55 -10.46 5.35 9.61
CA ARG A 55 -11.54 5.64 10.57
C ARG A 55 -11.08 5.47 12.02
N ALA A 56 -10.44 4.35 12.32
CA ALA A 56 -9.98 4.06 13.69
C ALA A 56 -8.95 5.10 14.17
N ILE A 57 -8.03 5.51 13.31
CA ILE A 57 -7.00 6.49 13.66
C ILE A 57 -7.56 7.91 13.69
N ALA A 58 -8.46 8.30 12.78
CA ALA A 58 -9.13 9.58 12.84
C ALA A 58 -9.97 9.71 14.12
N ALA A 59 -10.72 8.67 14.51
CA ALA A 59 -11.48 8.65 15.75
C ALA A 59 -10.60 8.71 17.01
N TYR A 60 -9.42 8.06 17.00
CA TYR A 60 -8.50 8.07 18.13
C TYR A 60 -7.77 9.41 18.29
N THR A 61 -7.33 10.00 17.18
CA THR A 61 -6.50 11.21 17.21
C THR A 61 -7.29 12.51 17.19
N GLY A 62 -8.53 12.47 16.70
CA GLY A 62 -9.32 13.68 16.40
C GLY A 62 -8.78 14.48 15.22
N LEU A 63 -7.87 13.92 14.43
CA LEU A 63 -7.20 14.56 13.28
C LEU A 63 -7.54 13.82 11.97
N PRO A 64 -7.42 14.49 10.81
CA PRO A 64 -7.49 13.83 9.54
C PRO A 64 -6.47 12.69 9.44
N ALA A 65 -6.93 11.49 9.09
CA ALA A 65 -6.09 10.32 8.99
C ALA A 65 -6.13 9.73 7.58
N VAL A 66 -4.96 9.37 7.09
CA VAL A 66 -4.77 8.67 5.82
C VAL A 66 -4.25 7.26 6.10
N ALA A 67 -4.84 6.29 5.43
CA ALA A 67 -4.37 4.90 5.45
C ALA A 67 -4.30 4.36 4.03
N ASP A 68 -3.46 3.34 3.83
CA ASP A 68 -3.49 2.52 2.63
C ASP A 68 -3.64 1.05 2.99
N ASP A 69 -4.27 0.30 2.09
CA ASP A 69 -4.10 -1.13 2.01
C ASP A 69 -3.68 -1.51 0.60
N SER A 70 -2.75 -2.45 0.48
CA SER A 70 -2.13 -2.77 -0.81
C SER A 70 -1.60 -4.19 -0.84
N GLY A 71 -1.58 -4.75 -2.05
CA GLY A 71 -1.06 -6.09 -2.24
C GLY A 71 -0.82 -6.45 -3.69
N LEU A 72 -0.28 -7.64 -3.88
CA LEU A 72 -0.06 -8.29 -5.15
C LEU A 72 -1.31 -9.11 -5.52
N CYS A 73 -1.79 -8.94 -6.74
CA CYS A 73 -2.83 -9.75 -7.34
C CYS A 73 -2.24 -10.52 -8.52
N VAL A 74 -2.26 -11.86 -8.47
CA VAL A 74 -1.71 -12.74 -9.50
C VAL A 74 -2.86 -13.38 -10.28
N ASP A 75 -2.88 -13.23 -11.60
CA ASP A 75 -4.00 -13.69 -12.43
C ASP A 75 -4.17 -15.21 -12.37
N ALA A 76 -3.07 -15.97 -12.39
CA ALA A 76 -3.08 -17.41 -12.25
C ALA A 76 -3.59 -17.92 -10.89
N LEU A 77 -3.61 -17.06 -9.89
CA LEU A 77 -4.14 -17.33 -8.54
C LEU A 77 -5.48 -16.64 -8.29
N ASN A 78 -6.25 -16.32 -9.36
CA ASN A 78 -7.53 -15.62 -9.28
C ASN A 78 -7.48 -14.31 -8.46
N GLY A 79 -6.39 -13.55 -8.59
CA GLY A 79 -6.17 -12.30 -7.86
C GLY A 79 -5.62 -12.46 -6.45
N MET A 80 -5.35 -13.69 -6.01
CA MET A 80 -4.64 -13.89 -4.74
C MET A 80 -3.13 -13.62 -4.92
N PRO A 81 -2.39 -13.27 -3.85
CA PRO A 81 -2.77 -13.12 -2.44
C PRO A 81 -3.77 -11.98 -2.14
N GLY A 82 -3.86 -10.93 -2.97
CA GLY A 82 -4.80 -9.83 -2.76
C GLY A 82 -4.62 -9.17 -1.38
N VAL A 83 -5.70 -9.00 -0.64
CA VAL A 83 -5.70 -8.42 0.73
C VAL A 83 -4.92 -9.25 1.75
N LEU A 84 -4.54 -10.47 1.41
CA LEU A 84 -3.72 -11.33 2.28
C LEU A 84 -2.22 -11.21 2.01
N SER A 85 -1.79 -10.29 1.14
CA SER A 85 -0.40 -10.19 0.67
C SER A 85 0.64 -10.13 1.80
N ALA A 86 0.37 -9.39 2.87
CA ALA A 86 1.32 -9.24 3.98
C ALA A 86 1.41 -10.48 4.89
N ARG A 87 0.51 -11.45 4.75
CA ARG A 87 0.41 -12.66 5.60
C ARG A 87 0.11 -13.92 4.81
N TRP A 88 0.48 -13.98 3.52
CA TRP A 88 0.13 -15.06 2.62
C TRP A 88 0.67 -16.43 3.08
N ALA A 89 1.87 -16.44 3.64
CA ALA A 89 2.47 -17.64 4.25
C ALA A 89 2.09 -17.85 5.73
N GLY A 90 1.10 -17.09 6.24
CA GLY A 90 0.57 -17.22 7.61
C GLY A 90 1.12 -16.19 8.58
N GLN A 91 2.41 -15.87 8.56
CA GLN A 91 3.00 -14.87 9.44
C GLN A 91 2.99 -13.49 8.77
N HIS A 92 2.43 -12.48 9.48
CA HIS A 92 2.41 -11.11 9.00
C HIS A 92 3.83 -10.52 8.91
N GLY A 93 4.16 -9.95 7.74
CA GLY A 93 5.45 -9.28 7.51
C GLY A 93 6.62 -10.20 7.19
N ASP A 94 6.41 -11.51 7.02
CA ASP A 94 7.44 -12.41 6.49
C ASP A 94 7.46 -12.35 4.96
N ASP A 95 8.05 -11.27 4.44
CA ASP A 95 8.11 -10.97 3.01
C ASP A 95 8.74 -12.12 2.21
N LYS A 96 9.78 -12.76 2.77
CA LYS A 96 10.48 -13.86 2.11
C LYS A 96 9.57 -15.08 1.97
N ALA A 97 8.94 -15.53 3.06
CA ALA A 97 8.05 -16.68 3.01
C ALA A 97 6.83 -16.43 2.12
N ASN A 98 6.27 -15.20 2.15
CA ASN A 98 5.16 -14.81 1.30
C ASN A 98 5.52 -14.89 -0.19
N LEU A 99 6.69 -14.36 -0.57
CA LEU A 99 7.21 -14.40 -1.94
C LEU A 99 7.49 -15.83 -2.40
N GLU A 100 8.17 -16.62 -1.59
CA GLU A 100 8.50 -18.02 -1.88
C GLU A 100 7.24 -18.86 -2.08
N LEU A 101 6.20 -18.63 -1.27
CA LEU A 101 4.92 -19.34 -1.43
C LEU A 101 4.22 -18.98 -2.74
N VAL A 102 4.19 -17.70 -3.15
CA VAL A 102 3.64 -17.31 -4.46
C VAL A 102 4.40 -18.00 -5.59
N LEU A 103 5.74 -18.01 -5.57
CA LEU A 103 6.55 -18.69 -6.60
C LEU A 103 6.29 -20.19 -6.64
N ALA A 104 6.15 -20.83 -5.48
CA ALA A 104 5.83 -22.25 -5.39
C ALA A 104 4.45 -22.57 -5.99
N GLN A 105 3.45 -21.73 -5.73
CA GLN A 105 2.08 -21.92 -6.23
C GLN A 105 1.95 -21.73 -7.76
N VAL A 106 2.84 -20.95 -8.37
CA VAL A 106 2.83 -20.74 -9.82
C VAL A 106 3.94 -21.54 -10.56
N ALA A 107 4.57 -22.50 -9.90
CA ALA A 107 5.75 -23.20 -10.40
C ALA A 107 5.51 -23.91 -11.75
N ASP A 108 4.33 -24.46 -11.98
CA ASP A 108 3.90 -25.16 -13.19
C ASP A 108 3.07 -24.28 -14.15
N VAL A 109 2.82 -23.02 -13.81
CA VAL A 109 2.08 -22.08 -14.66
C VAL A 109 2.98 -21.60 -15.81
N PRO A 110 2.59 -21.65 -17.09
CA PRO A 110 3.38 -21.10 -18.19
C PRO A 110 3.67 -19.61 -18.02
N ASP A 111 4.86 -19.15 -18.42
CA ASP A 111 5.30 -17.76 -18.26
C ASP A 111 4.33 -16.73 -18.88
N ALA A 112 3.71 -17.07 -20.00
CA ALA A 112 2.70 -16.22 -20.64
C ALA A 112 1.44 -15.98 -19.77
N ARG A 113 1.26 -16.72 -18.69
CA ARG A 113 0.14 -16.63 -17.75
C ARG A 113 0.54 -16.11 -16.38
N LEU A 114 1.76 -15.59 -16.24
CA LEU A 114 2.27 -14.99 -15.01
C LEU A 114 1.93 -13.49 -14.89
N GLY A 115 0.84 -13.06 -15.54
CA GLY A 115 0.30 -11.72 -15.35
C GLY A 115 -0.01 -11.45 -13.88
N ALA A 116 0.34 -10.24 -13.43
CA ALA A 116 0.09 -9.80 -12.07
C ALA A 116 -0.05 -8.28 -12.03
N ARG A 117 -0.62 -7.77 -10.95
CA ARG A 117 -0.65 -6.34 -10.68
C ARG A 117 -0.48 -6.07 -9.19
N PHE A 118 0.16 -4.97 -8.88
CA PHE A 118 0.05 -4.36 -7.56
C PHE A 118 -1.14 -3.42 -7.52
N VAL A 119 -1.90 -3.48 -6.42
CA VAL A 119 -3.05 -2.62 -6.15
C VAL A 119 -2.80 -1.89 -4.83
N CYS A 120 -3.19 -0.62 -4.77
CA CYS A 120 -3.24 0.17 -3.55
C CYS A 120 -4.56 0.92 -3.48
N ALA A 121 -5.30 0.74 -2.40
CA ALA A 121 -6.38 1.64 -2.01
C ALA A 121 -5.83 2.62 -0.97
N ALA A 122 -6.01 3.92 -1.19
CA ALA A 122 -5.67 4.98 -0.25
C ALA A 122 -6.96 5.65 0.23
N ALA A 123 -7.13 5.77 1.55
CA ALA A 123 -8.29 6.36 2.17
C ALA A 123 -7.89 7.58 3.01
N LEU A 124 -8.69 8.64 2.93
CA LEU A 124 -8.66 9.79 3.83
C LEU A 124 -9.95 9.82 4.62
N VAL A 125 -9.86 9.97 5.93
CA VAL A 125 -11.01 10.21 6.81
C VAL A 125 -10.75 11.49 7.59
N ALA A 126 -11.66 12.46 7.46
CA ALA A 126 -11.66 13.70 8.23
C ALA A 126 -12.67 13.59 9.39
N PRO A 127 -12.32 14.04 10.62
CA PRO A 127 -13.22 14.01 11.77
C PRO A 127 -14.49 14.84 11.56
N ALA A 128 -15.54 14.54 12.34
CA ALA A 128 -16.88 15.13 12.19
C ALA A 128 -16.98 16.63 12.56
N ASP A 129 -15.98 17.19 13.23
CA ASP A 129 -16.01 18.59 13.72
C ASP A 129 -15.59 19.64 12.66
N GLY A 130 -15.83 19.34 11.40
CA GLY A 130 -15.51 20.20 10.28
C GLY A 130 -16.17 19.68 9.00
N ASP A 131 -15.48 19.81 7.87
CA ASP A 131 -15.86 19.16 6.62
C ASP A 131 -15.65 17.63 6.73
N ALA A 132 -16.48 16.99 7.56
CA ALA A 132 -16.46 15.54 7.74
C ALA A 132 -16.62 14.83 6.40
N GLY A 133 -15.76 13.84 6.13
CA GLY A 133 -15.88 13.06 4.91
C GLY A 133 -14.88 11.90 4.83
N GLU A 134 -15.20 11.02 3.92
CA GLU A 134 -14.38 9.86 3.61
C GLU A 134 -14.14 9.81 2.11
N TRP A 135 -12.90 9.65 1.72
CA TRP A 135 -12.48 9.53 0.32
C TRP A 135 -11.62 8.30 0.18
N VAL A 136 -11.89 7.53 -0.86
CA VAL A 136 -11.10 6.37 -1.21
C VAL A 136 -10.77 6.44 -2.68
N VAL A 137 -9.51 6.21 -3.00
CA VAL A 137 -9.02 6.14 -4.37
C VAL A 137 -8.12 4.92 -4.52
N THR A 138 -8.05 4.39 -5.72
CA THR A 138 -7.20 3.24 -6.04
C THR A 138 -6.13 3.62 -7.05
N GLY A 139 -5.01 2.92 -6.97
CA GLY A 139 -3.95 2.96 -7.96
C GLY A 139 -3.44 1.56 -8.22
N GLU A 140 -3.19 1.25 -9.49
CA GLU A 140 -2.70 -0.05 -9.90
C GLU A 140 -1.48 0.08 -10.79
N VAL A 141 -0.62 -0.92 -10.78
CA VAL A 141 0.44 -1.11 -11.78
C VAL A 141 0.42 -2.55 -12.23
N GLU A 142 0.19 -2.73 -13.52
CA GLU A 142 0.20 -4.04 -14.16
C GLU A 142 1.63 -4.46 -14.54
N GLY A 143 1.85 -5.76 -14.58
CA GLY A 143 3.13 -6.36 -14.92
C GLY A 143 3.04 -7.87 -14.97
N ARG A 144 4.17 -8.50 -14.77
CA ARG A 144 4.31 -9.96 -14.72
C ARG A 144 5.23 -10.39 -13.59
N LEU A 145 5.04 -11.62 -13.16
CA LEU A 145 6.01 -12.27 -12.25
C LEU A 145 7.18 -12.86 -13.05
N ILE A 146 8.33 -12.88 -12.41
CA ILE A 146 9.52 -13.65 -12.82
C ILE A 146 9.83 -14.72 -11.78
N ARG A 147 10.44 -15.84 -12.20
CA ARG A 147 10.68 -16.99 -11.34
C ARG A 147 11.88 -16.84 -10.42
N VAL A 148 12.87 -16.07 -10.86
CA VAL A 148 14.10 -15.85 -10.11
C VAL A 148 14.09 -14.43 -9.57
N PRO A 149 14.06 -14.22 -8.26
CA PRO A 149 14.08 -12.89 -7.66
C PRO A 149 15.31 -12.09 -8.09
N ARG A 150 15.13 -10.80 -8.42
CA ARG A 150 16.20 -9.88 -8.81
C ARG A 150 16.05 -8.56 -8.05
N GLY A 151 17.20 -7.94 -7.72
CA GLY A 151 17.25 -6.69 -6.98
C GLY A 151 17.15 -6.89 -5.46
N SER A 152 17.47 -5.84 -4.73
CA SER A 152 17.46 -5.81 -3.25
C SER A 152 16.73 -4.59 -2.69
N GLY A 153 16.17 -3.75 -3.55
CA GLY A 153 15.38 -2.59 -3.15
C GLY A 153 13.93 -2.96 -2.82
N GLY A 154 13.22 -2.02 -2.24
CA GLY A 154 11.80 -2.20 -1.92
C GLY A 154 11.52 -3.18 -0.79
N PHE A 155 10.39 -3.88 -0.86
CA PHE A 155 9.94 -4.87 0.12
C PHE A 155 8.87 -5.79 -0.51
N GLY A 156 8.49 -6.86 0.23
CA GLY A 156 7.45 -7.78 -0.20
C GLY A 156 7.78 -8.50 -1.51
N TYR A 157 6.93 -8.35 -2.50
CA TYR A 157 7.04 -9.04 -3.80
C TYR A 157 7.83 -8.25 -4.86
N ASP A 158 8.44 -7.12 -4.51
CA ASP A 158 9.22 -6.30 -5.45
C ASP A 158 10.28 -7.08 -6.23
N PRO A 159 11.01 -8.06 -5.64
CA PRO A 159 12.04 -8.82 -6.36
C PRO A 159 11.53 -9.73 -7.48
N ILE A 160 10.25 -10.04 -7.51
CA ILE A 160 9.64 -10.93 -8.52
C ILE A 160 8.67 -10.24 -9.46
N PHE A 161 8.45 -8.92 -9.33
CA PHE A 161 7.50 -8.19 -10.15
C PHE A 161 8.18 -7.25 -11.13
N VAL A 162 7.89 -7.44 -12.42
CA VAL A 162 8.36 -6.60 -13.55
C VAL A 162 7.17 -5.83 -14.10
N PRO A 163 7.12 -4.49 -13.96
CA PRO A 163 6.03 -3.67 -14.50
C PRO A 163 5.99 -3.72 -16.03
N ASN A 164 4.81 -3.58 -16.62
CA ASN A 164 4.65 -3.48 -18.06
C ASN A 164 5.46 -2.31 -18.65
N GLY A 165 6.20 -2.57 -19.73
CA GLY A 165 7.07 -1.58 -20.37
C GLY A 165 8.47 -1.48 -19.77
N PHE A 166 8.81 -2.32 -18.79
CA PHE A 166 10.14 -2.37 -18.17
C PHE A 166 10.75 -3.77 -18.24
N ASP A 167 12.08 -3.83 -18.14
CA ASP A 167 12.84 -5.08 -18.00
C ASP A 167 13.37 -5.30 -16.59
N LEU A 168 13.34 -4.26 -15.75
CA LEU A 168 13.76 -4.28 -14.36
C LEU A 168 12.59 -4.68 -13.47
N THR A 169 12.88 -5.43 -12.40
CA THR A 169 11.93 -5.59 -11.30
C THR A 169 11.79 -4.29 -10.52
N THR A 170 10.71 -4.15 -9.76
CA THR A 170 10.54 -2.99 -8.87
C THR A 170 11.61 -2.94 -7.77
N ALA A 171 12.26 -4.06 -7.45
CA ALA A 171 13.41 -4.11 -6.53
C ALA A 171 14.76 -3.68 -7.17
N GLU A 172 14.85 -3.65 -8.49
CA GLU A 172 16.03 -3.16 -9.24
C GLU A 172 15.93 -1.67 -9.56
N MET A 173 14.74 -1.06 -9.42
CA MET A 173 14.52 0.37 -9.68
C MET A 173 15.06 1.24 -8.54
N THR A 174 15.44 2.48 -8.87
CA THR A 174 15.65 3.49 -7.82
C THR A 174 14.32 3.81 -7.13
N PRO A 175 14.33 4.26 -5.85
CA PRO A 175 13.12 4.63 -5.15
C PRO A 175 12.25 5.63 -5.93
N GLU A 176 12.87 6.65 -6.54
CA GLU A 176 12.19 7.70 -7.31
C GLU A 176 11.54 7.14 -8.57
N ALA A 177 12.24 6.27 -9.31
CA ALA A 177 11.71 5.63 -10.52
C ALA A 177 10.53 4.72 -10.17
N LYS A 178 10.62 3.96 -9.08
CA LYS A 178 9.53 3.13 -8.57
C LYS A 178 8.34 4.00 -8.14
N ASP A 179 8.54 5.05 -7.34
CA ASP A 179 7.47 5.91 -6.84
C ASP A 179 6.70 6.61 -7.97
N ALA A 180 7.39 6.95 -9.07
CA ALA A 180 6.78 7.57 -10.24
C ALA A 180 5.70 6.70 -10.90
N ILE A 181 5.89 5.39 -10.94
CA ILE A 181 5.01 4.43 -11.64
C ILE A 181 4.16 3.59 -10.69
N SER A 182 4.51 3.50 -9.40
CA SER A 182 3.92 2.54 -8.46
C SER A 182 2.42 2.75 -8.23
N HIS A 183 1.75 1.65 -7.89
CA HIS A 183 0.37 1.60 -7.43
C HIS A 183 0.10 2.61 -6.30
N ARG A 184 0.98 2.64 -5.29
CA ARG A 184 0.90 3.58 -4.16
C ARG A 184 1.10 5.03 -4.61
N GLY A 185 2.09 5.30 -5.46
CA GLY A 185 2.29 6.62 -6.03
C GLY A 185 1.08 7.12 -6.82
N ARG A 186 0.42 6.25 -7.59
CA ARG A 186 -0.81 6.58 -8.32
C ARG A 186 -1.96 6.89 -7.36
N ALA A 187 -2.22 6.02 -6.38
CA ALA A 187 -3.29 6.21 -5.40
C ALA A 187 -3.11 7.51 -4.60
N PHE A 188 -1.92 7.77 -4.06
CA PHE A 188 -1.71 8.97 -3.24
C PHE A 188 -1.69 10.26 -4.04
N ARG A 189 -1.22 10.26 -5.29
CA ARG A 189 -1.40 11.42 -6.19
C ARG A 189 -2.87 11.70 -6.50
N ALA A 190 -3.68 10.66 -6.66
CA ALA A 190 -5.13 10.82 -6.85
C ALA A 190 -5.84 11.30 -5.57
N LEU A 191 -5.33 10.94 -4.38
CA LEU A 191 -5.87 11.39 -3.09
C LEU A 191 -5.44 12.82 -2.72
N ALA A 192 -4.32 13.30 -3.22
CA ALA A 192 -3.72 14.59 -2.86
C ALA A 192 -4.68 15.80 -2.94
N PRO A 193 -5.54 15.96 -3.98
CA PRO A 193 -6.48 17.08 -4.03
C PRO A 193 -7.48 17.09 -2.88
N PHE A 194 -7.88 15.91 -2.38
CA PHE A 194 -8.79 15.79 -1.24
C PHE A 194 -8.09 16.13 0.08
N ILE A 195 -6.81 15.81 0.19
CA ILE A 195 -5.97 16.17 1.34
C ILE A 195 -5.81 17.70 1.40
N GLN A 196 -5.43 18.33 0.27
CA GLN A 196 -5.21 19.79 0.19
C GLN A 196 -6.46 20.62 0.54
N GLY A 197 -7.64 20.12 0.22
CA GLY A 197 -8.91 20.81 0.55
C GLY A 197 -9.34 20.66 2.01
N ARG A 198 -8.57 19.95 2.86
CA ARG A 198 -8.93 19.61 4.25
C ARG A 198 -7.85 19.97 5.27
N LEU A 199 -6.69 20.35 4.81
CA LEU A 199 -5.66 20.97 5.64
C LEU A 199 -5.82 22.49 5.52
N PRO A 200 -5.88 23.22 6.65
CA PRO A 200 -6.00 24.67 6.62
C PRO A 200 -4.81 25.35 5.97
#